data_c9645adb1afa5c9e1bde824d115d8c69
#
_entry.id   c9645adb1afa5c9e1bde824d115d8c69
#
_cell.length_a   1.000
_cell.length_b   1.000
_cell.length_c   1.000
_cell.angle_alpha   90.00
_cell.angle_beta   90.00
_cell.angle_gamma   90.00
#
_symmetry.space_group_name_H-M   'P 1'
#
loop_
_entity.id
_entity.type
_entity.pdbx_description
1 polymer ?
#
loop_
_entity_poly.entity_id
_entity_poly.type
_entity_poly.pdbx_seq_one_letter_code
_entity_poly.pdbx_strand_id
1 'polypeptide(L)'
;YNFDIESGETRVRLELQYEESHDYLTALIQEQPYNGVRSPSIERMQDAYTKILRHFQLYAGIDELIDFAKYCLTKIELVVIESQDLSSALKIFETINQRGAGLNAMDLVKNLLFSNTKESDFAKIKDIWREIIQNLQECSEDQKPLRFLRYFLSARYYNGILREDDIYKWIISSEGKQATQYEKHPVDFAKEIRCMSKRYS
;
A
#
# COMPACT_ATOMS: atom_id res chain seq x y z
N TYR A 1 -14.79 -13.63 -9.45
CA TYR A 1 -15.12 -13.37 -10.85
C TYR A 1 -16.50 -12.72 -10.93
N ASN A 2 -16.66 -11.69 -11.75
CA ASN A 2 -17.95 -11.27 -12.27
C ASN A 2 -18.04 -11.80 -13.69
N PHE A 3 -19.04 -12.61 -13.96
CA PHE A 3 -19.40 -12.98 -15.32
C PHE A 3 -20.30 -11.85 -15.86
N ASP A 4 -19.83 -11.14 -16.85
CA ASP A 4 -20.61 -10.13 -17.53
C ASP A 4 -21.52 -10.84 -18.55
N ILE A 5 -22.81 -10.83 -18.27
CA ILE A 5 -23.80 -11.54 -19.08
C ILE A 5 -23.93 -10.91 -20.48
N GLU A 6 -23.66 -9.61 -20.63
CA GLU A 6 -23.78 -8.91 -21.92
C GLU A 6 -22.57 -9.15 -22.82
N SER A 7 -21.36 -9.15 -22.27
CA SER A 7 -20.13 -9.39 -23.04
C SER A 7 -19.69 -10.85 -23.07
N GLY A 8 -20.22 -11.70 -22.19
CA GLY A 8 -19.77 -13.09 -22.04
C GLY A 8 -18.35 -13.23 -21.44
N GLU A 9 -17.79 -12.14 -20.96
CA GLU A 9 -16.42 -12.09 -20.41
C GLU A 9 -16.41 -12.28 -18.89
N THR A 10 -15.39 -12.98 -18.41
CA THR A 10 -15.13 -13.10 -16.97
C THR A 10 -14.15 -12.01 -16.57
N ARG A 11 -14.61 -11.05 -15.76
CA ARG A 11 -13.76 -9.97 -15.25
C ARG A 11 -13.31 -10.25 -13.83
N VAL A 12 -12.04 -9.92 -13.56
CA VAL A 12 -11.49 -9.93 -12.20
C VAL A 12 -12.05 -8.75 -11.43
N ARG A 13 -12.69 -9.01 -10.29
CA ARG A 13 -13.28 -7.94 -9.45
C ARG A 13 -12.24 -7.12 -8.68
N LEU A 14 -11.08 -7.72 -8.41
CA LEU A 14 -10.04 -7.08 -7.65
C LEU A 14 -9.10 -6.32 -8.58
N GLU A 15 -9.16 -5.00 -8.51
CA GLU A 15 -8.23 -4.13 -9.20
C GLU A 15 -7.12 -3.71 -8.23
N LEU A 16 -5.87 -4.01 -8.59
CA LEU A 16 -4.72 -3.60 -7.78
C LEU A 16 -4.25 -2.21 -8.22
N GLN A 17 -3.79 -1.43 -7.24
CA GLN A 17 -3.38 -0.04 -7.44
C GLN A 17 -2.20 0.12 -8.42
N TYR A 18 -1.31 -0.86 -8.47
CA TYR A 18 -0.15 -0.86 -9.37
C TYR A 18 -0.43 -1.77 -10.57
N GLU A 19 -0.25 -1.23 -11.77
CA GLU A 19 -0.55 -1.89 -13.03
C GLU A 19 0.18 -3.23 -13.18
N GLU A 20 1.49 -3.27 -12.92
CA GLU A 20 2.28 -4.49 -12.97
C GLU A 20 1.79 -5.58 -12.01
N SER A 21 1.28 -5.19 -10.84
CA SER A 21 0.71 -6.13 -9.86
C SER A 21 -0.67 -6.63 -10.31
N HIS A 22 -1.45 -5.77 -10.95
CA HIS A 22 -2.75 -6.12 -11.52
C HIS A 22 -2.58 -7.08 -12.70
N ASP A 23 -1.63 -6.81 -13.60
CA ASP A 23 -1.31 -7.65 -14.73
C ASP A 23 -0.83 -9.04 -14.30
N TYR A 24 0.04 -9.08 -13.26
CA TYR A 24 0.46 -10.35 -12.68
C TYR A 24 -0.71 -11.14 -12.09
N LEU A 25 -1.59 -10.49 -11.31
CA LEU A 25 -2.77 -11.14 -10.73
C LEU A 25 -3.69 -11.67 -11.82
N THR A 26 -3.91 -10.89 -12.87
CA THR A 26 -4.73 -11.29 -14.03
C THR A 26 -4.14 -12.50 -14.74
N ALA A 27 -2.84 -12.48 -15.02
CA ALA A 27 -2.14 -13.61 -15.62
C ALA A 27 -2.24 -14.88 -14.76
N LEU A 28 -2.05 -14.72 -13.41
CA LEU A 28 -2.18 -15.82 -12.45
C LEU A 28 -3.58 -16.44 -12.48
N ILE A 29 -4.62 -15.62 -12.50
CA ILE A 29 -6.03 -16.05 -12.50
C ILE A 29 -6.39 -16.74 -13.83
N GLN A 30 -5.83 -16.27 -14.93
CA GLN A 30 -6.06 -16.82 -16.28
C GLN A 30 -5.13 -18.01 -16.60
N GLU A 31 -4.28 -18.42 -15.65
CA GLU A 31 -3.27 -19.47 -15.84
C GLU A 31 -2.31 -19.19 -17.03
N GLN A 32 -2.04 -17.89 -17.27
CA GLN A 32 -1.14 -17.43 -18.33
C GLN A 32 0.26 -17.13 -17.76
N PRO A 33 1.32 -17.33 -18.56
CA PRO A 33 2.66 -16.95 -18.13
C PRO A 33 2.79 -15.43 -18.02
N TYR A 34 3.36 -14.96 -16.90
CA TYR A 34 3.67 -13.54 -16.71
C TYR A 34 5.11 -13.26 -17.15
N ASN A 35 5.26 -12.37 -18.14
CA ASN A 35 6.55 -11.98 -18.73
C ASN A 35 7.00 -10.55 -18.35
N GLY A 36 6.29 -9.89 -17.41
CA GLY A 36 6.61 -8.54 -16.97
C GLY A 36 7.74 -8.48 -15.93
N VAL A 37 8.07 -7.26 -15.53
CA VAL A 37 9.11 -7.00 -14.50
C VAL A 37 8.63 -7.52 -13.15
N ARG A 38 9.49 -8.27 -12.44
CA ARG A 38 9.20 -8.77 -11.10
C ARG A 38 9.50 -7.69 -10.06
N SER A 39 8.45 -7.26 -9.37
CA SER A 39 8.54 -6.37 -8.23
C SER A 39 8.45 -7.17 -6.91
N PRO A 40 8.89 -6.63 -5.77
CA PRO A 40 8.72 -7.26 -4.45
C PRO A 40 7.25 -7.58 -4.11
N SER A 41 6.30 -6.84 -4.68
CA SER A 41 4.87 -7.10 -4.56
C SER A 41 4.48 -8.38 -5.28
N ILE A 42 4.96 -8.56 -6.50
CA ILE A 42 4.72 -9.76 -7.33
C ILE A 42 5.34 -11.00 -6.68
N GLU A 43 6.56 -10.88 -6.14
CA GLU A 43 7.21 -11.99 -5.42
C GLU A 43 6.39 -12.43 -4.21
N ARG A 44 5.88 -11.49 -3.41
CA ARG A 44 5.00 -11.81 -2.28
C ARG A 44 3.69 -12.47 -2.70
N MET A 45 3.09 -12.03 -3.83
CA MET A 45 1.89 -12.66 -4.38
C MET A 45 2.17 -14.10 -4.85
N GLN A 46 3.30 -14.31 -5.52
CA GLN A 46 3.72 -15.64 -5.96
C GLN A 46 3.98 -16.57 -4.77
N ASP A 47 4.61 -16.06 -3.74
CA ASP A 47 4.89 -16.80 -2.50
C ASP A 47 3.58 -17.20 -1.78
N ALA A 48 2.65 -16.26 -1.68
CA ALA A 48 1.33 -16.53 -1.10
C ALA A 48 0.57 -17.58 -1.91
N TYR A 49 0.53 -17.46 -3.22
CA TYR A 49 -0.10 -18.43 -4.10
C TYR A 49 0.52 -19.83 -3.94
N THR A 50 1.85 -19.91 -3.93
CA THR A 50 2.55 -21.18 -3.77
C THR A 50 2.25 -21.84 -2.41
N LYS A 51 2.19 -21.02 -1.33
CA LYS A 51 1.82 -21.53 0.02
C LYS A 51 0.39 -22.03 0.07
N ILE A 52 -0.54 -21.31 -0.57
CA ILE A 52 -1.94 -21.72 -0.67
C ILE A 52 -2.07 -23.05 -1.45
N LEU A 53 -1.42 -23.16 -2.61
CA LEU A 53 -1.42 -24.39 -3.39
C LEU A 53 -0.87 -25.57 -2.61
N ARG A 54 0.27 -25.40 -1.92
CA ARG A 54 0.84 -26.46 -1.07
C ARG A 54 -0.13 -26.89 0.04
N HIS A 55 -0.84 -25.91 0.62
CA HIS A 55 -1.85 -26.22 1.64
C HIS A 55 -2.98 -27.07 1.05
N PHE A 56 -3.49 -26.72 -0.13
CA PHE A 56 -4.53 -27.52 -0.77
C PHE A 56 -4.08 -28.93 -1.20
N GLN A 57 -2.79 -29.11 -1.50
CA GLN A 57 -2.23 -30.44 -1.79
C GLN A 57 -2.22 -31.38 -0.58
N LEU A 58 -2.43 -30.87 0.63
CA LEU A 58 -2.56 -31.69 1.85
C LEU A 58 -3.93 -32.37 1.99
N TYR A 59 -4.93 -31.92 1.24
CA TYR A 59 -6.25 -32.52 1.27
C TYR A 59 -6.25 -33.83 0.47
N ALA A 60 -6.71 -34.91 1.11
CA ALA A 60 -6.63 -36.24 0.54
C ALA A 60 -7.66 -36.54 -0.56
N GLY A 61 -8.69 -35.69 -0.70
CA GLY A 61 -9.75 -35.89 -1.69
C GLY A 61 -10.60 -34.65 -1.96
N ILE A 62 -11.45 -34.78 -2.98
CA ILE A 62 -12.35 -33.71 -3.42
C ILE A 62 -13.39 -33.32 -2.34
N ASP A 63 -13.80 -34.29 -1.53
CA ASP A 63 -14.81 -34.06 -0.48
C ASP A 63 -14.28 -33.12 0.61
N GLU A 64 -13.02 -33.29 1.01
CA GLU A 64 -12.36 -32.39 1.98
C GLU A 64 -12.23 -30.97 1.43
N LEU A 65 -11.89 -30.82 0.13
CA LEU A 65 -11.84 -29.51 -0.54
C LEU A 65 -13.24 -28.87 -0.61
N ILE A 66 -14.27 -29.65 -0.87
CA ILE A 66 -15.67 -29.19 -0.88
C ILE A 66 -16.07 -28.72 0.53
N ASP A 67 -15.71 -29.44 1.56
CA ASP A 67 -16.02 -29.06 2.94
C ASP A 67 -15.25 -27.82 3.39
N PHE A 68 -13.99 -27.67 2.98
CA PHE A 68 -13.25 -26.45 3.17
C PHE A 68 -13.91 -25.26 2.46
N ALA A 69 -14.33 -25.43 1.19
CA ALA A 69 -15.04 -24.40 0.44
C ALA A 69 -16.37 -24.02 1.11
N LYS A 70 -17.16 -25.00 1.57
CA LYS A 70 -18.37 -24.74 2.34
C LYS A 70 -18.08 -23.96 3.62
N TYR A 71 -17.03 -24.32 4.36
CA TYR A 71 -16.61 -23.59 5.55
C TYR A 71 -16.31 -22.13 5.22
N CYS A 72 -15.50 -21.88 4.18
CA CYS A 72 -15.18 -20.51 3.75
C CYS A 72 -16.44 -19.71 3.37
N LEU A 73 -17.37 -20.33 2.67
CA LEU A 73 -18.60 -19.63 2.19
C LEU A 73 -19.65 -19.42 3.27
N THR A 74 -19.66 -20.24 4.32
CA THR A 74 -20.76 -20.25 5.32
C THR A 74 -20.33 -19.82 6.72
N LYS A 75 -19.03 -19.83 7.03
CA LYS A 75 -18.50 -19.56 8.37
C LYS A 75 -17.58 -18.35 8.45
N ILE A 76 -17.09 -17.85 7.30
CA ILE A 76 -16.30 -16.63 7.27
C ILE A 76 -17.26 -15.44 7.14
N GLU A 77 -17.23 -14.56 8.12
CA GLU A 77 -17.98 -13.31 8.12
C GLU A 77 -17.04 -12.16 7.74
N LEU A 78 -17.47 -11.34 6.80
CA LEU A 78 -16.74 -10.17 6.33
C LEU A 78 -17.54 -8.91 6.68
N VAL A 79 -16.86 -7.92 7.24
CA VAL A 79 -17.43 -6.58 7.43
C VAL A 79 -16.99 -5.71 6.27
N VAL A 80 -17.94 -5.28 5.45
CA VAL A 80 -17.71 -4.32 4.36
C VAL A 80 -18.07 -2.94 4.86
N ILE A 81 -17.09 -2.03 4.82
CA ILE A 81 -17.28 -0.62 5.20
C ILE A 81 -17.11 0.21 3.93
N GLU A 82 -18.19 0.81 3.48
CA GLU A 82 -18.19 1.72 2.35
C GLU A 82 -18.00 3.16 2.84
N SER A 83 -17.16 3.92 2.16
CA SER A 83 -16.92 5.32 2.44
C SER A 83 -17.27 6.17 1.23
N GLN A 84 -17.89 7.33 1.46
CA GLN A 84 -18.29 8.24 0.40
C GLN A 84 -17.10 9.01 -0.22
N ASP A 85 -16.00 9.12 0.53
CA ASP A 85 -14.82 9.84 0.11
C ASP A 85 -13.52 9.16 0.60
N LEU A 86 -12.43 9.41 -0.12
CA LEU A 86 -11.14 8.83 0.17
C LEU A 86 -10.59 9.23 1.55
N SER A 87 -10.83 10.46 1.99
CA SER A 87 -10.34 10.94 3.28
C SER A 87 -10.97 10.18 4.45
N SER A 88 -12.28 9.94 4.38
CA SER A 88 -12.99 9.11 5.35
C SER A 88 -12.54 7.65 5.32
N ALA A 89 -12.35 7.09 4.11
CA ALA A 89 -11.81 5.74 3.95
C ALA A 89 -10.44 5.59 4.61
N LEU A 90 -9.53 6.56 4.40
CA LEU A 90 -8.20 6.55 5.00
C LEU A 90 -8.24 6.66 6.53
N LYS A 91 -9.11 7.50 7.09
CA LYS A 91 -9.29 7.60 8.56
C LYS A 91 -9.78 6.28 9.18
N ILE A 92 -10.74 5.62 8.54
CA ILE A 92 -11.23 4.30 8.95
C ILE A 92 -10.10 3.28 8.89
N PHE A 93 -9.36 3.25 7.78
CA PHE A 93 -8.21 2.37 7.58
C PHE A 93 -7.13 2.57 8.65
N GLU A 94 -6.76 3.83 8.96
CA GLU A 94 -5.81 4.16 10.03
C GLU A 94 -6.29 3.67 11.39
N THR A 95 -7.57 3.91 11.71
CA THR A 95 -8.18 3.53 13.00
C THR A 95 -8.18 2.00 13.19
N ILE A 96 -8.50 1.25 12.14
CA ILE A 96 -8.51 -0.22 12.19
C ILE A 96 -7.08 -0.76 12.32
N ASN A 97 -6.13 -0.22 11.55
CA ASN A 97 -4.74 -0.67 11.55
C ASN A 97 -3.95 -0.31 12.82
N GLN A 98 -4.34 0.75 13.55
CA GLN A 98 -3.74 1.08 14.85
C GLN A 98 -3.93 -0.03 15.90
N ARG A 99 -4.90 -0.93 15.69
CA ARG A 99 -5.18 -2.07 16.59
C ARG A 99 -4.44 -3.36 16.21
N GLY A 100 -3.72 -3.37 15.07
CA GLY A 100 -2.97 -4.51 14.54
C GLY A 100 -1.46 -4.25 14.48
N ALA A 101 -0.77 -4.89 13.53
CA ALA A 101 0.60 -4.54 13.16
C ALA A 101 0.58 -3.15 12.53
N GLY A 102 0.89 -2.13 13.34
CA GLY A 102 0.72 -0.72 12.99
C GLY A 102 1.37 -0.36 11.65
N LEU A 103 0.68 0.50 10.90
CA LEU A 103 1.28 1.15 9.73
C LEU A 103 2.53 1.89 10.18
N ASN A 104 3.61 1.76 9.43
CA ASN A 104 4.79 2.56 9.69
C ASN A 104 4.52 4.03 9.29
N ALA A 105 5.30 4.98 9.85
CA ALA A 105 5.08 6.38 9.59
C ALA A 105 5.19 6.76 8.10
N MET A 106 5.92 6.01 7.28
CA MET A 106 5.99 6.21 5.82
C MET A 106 4.64 5.95 5.15
N ASP A 107 3.95 4.87 5.54
CA ASP A 107 2.63 4.56 4.99
C ASP A 107 1.59 5.60 5.41
N LEU A 108 1.68 6.07 6.66
CA LEU A 108 0.80 7.12 7.17
C LEU A 108 1.04 8.46 6.45
N VAL A 109 2.30 8.84 6.19
CA VAL A 109 2.62 10.05 5.43
C VAL A 109 2.14 9.93 3.98
N LYS A 110 2.31 8.75 3.35
CA LYS A 110 1.71 8.48 2.04
C LYS A 110 0.22 8.77 2.04
N ASN A 111 -0.50 8.20 3.00
CA ASN A 111 -1.94 8.37 3.12
C ASN A 111 -2.33 9.84 3.32
N LEU A 112 -1.60 10.58 4.17
CA LEU A 112 -1.82 12.03 4.35
C LEU A 112 -1.68 12.79 3.03
N LEU A 113 -0.66 12.48 2.23
CA LEU A 113 -0.46 13.12 0.93
C LEU A 113 -1.61 12.83 -0.02
N PHE A 114 -2.02 11.56 -0.13
CA PHE A 114 -3.15 11.19 -0.99
C PHE A 114 -4.47 11.83 -0.55
N SER A 115 -4.76 11.87 0.77
CA SER A 115 -6.00 12.44 1.30
C SER A 115 -6.11 13.96 1.10
N ASN A 116 -4.98 14.64 0.96
CA ASN A 116 -4.94 16.10 0.74
C ASN A 116 -4.69 16.47 -0.73
N THR A 117 -4.59 15.49 -1.63
CA THR A 117 -4.33 15.71 -3.06
C THR A 117 -5.64 15.71 -3.84
N LYS A 118 -5.74 16.62 -4.81
CA LYS A 118 -6.85 16.63 -5.77
C LYS A 118 -6.76 15.40 -6.67
N GLU A 119 -7.87 14.87 -7.09
CA GLU A 119 -7.95 13.69 -7.94
C GLU A 119 -7.11 13.80 -9.21
N SER A 120 -7.07 15.00 -9.82
CA SER A 120 -6.24 15.32 -10.99
C SER A 120 -4.73 15.13 -10.78
N ASP A 121 -4.25 15.17 -9.53
CA ASP A 121 -2.84 15.05 -9.17
C ASP A 121 -2.48 13.68 -8.56
N PHE A 122 -3.45 12.76 -8.43
CA PHE A 122 -3.21 11.42 -7.85
C PHE A 122 -2.14 10.62 -8.59
N ALA A 123 -2.20 10.59 -9.93
CA ALA A 123 -1.20 9.91 -10.74
C ALA A 123 0.20 10.46 -10.46
N LYS A 124 0.33 11.77 -10.37
CA LYS A 124 1.61 12.46 -10.10
C LYS A 124 2.18 12.13 -8.72
N ILE A 125 1.35 12.12 -7.66
CA ILE A 125 1.80 11.70 -6.31
C ILE A 125 2.18 10.23 -6.30
N LYS A 126 1.43 9.38 -6.98
CA LYS A 126 1.73 7.95 -7.12
C LYS A 126 3.12 7.74 -7.72
N ASP A 127 3.44 8.45 -8.80
CA ASP A 127 4.75 8.34 -9.46
C ASP A 127 5.88 8.88 -8.59
N ILE A 128 5.69 10.04 -7.95
CA ILE A 128 6.67 10.60 -7.01
C ILE A 128 6.93 9.61 -5.86
N TRP A 129 5.87 9.01 -5.30
CA TRP A 129 6.01 8.05 -4.20
C TRP A 129 6.73 6.77 -4.63
N ARG A 130 6.47 6.29 -5.85
CA ARG A 130 7.19 5.15 -6.43
C ARG A 130 8.70 5.44 -6.51
N GLU A 131 9.10 6.61 -7.00
CA GLU A 131 10.50 7.03 -7.05
C GLU A 131 11.13 7.10 -5.63
N ILE A 132 10.40 7.64 -4.63
CA ILE A 132 10.88 7.68 -3.24
C ILE A 132 11.21 6.27 -2.75
N ILE A 133 10.29 5.33 -2.95
CA ILE A 133 10.49 3.95 -2.50
C ILE A 133 11.65 3.29 -3.25
N GLN A 134 11.77 3.49 -4.56
CA GLN A 134 12.88 2.97 -5.36
C GLN A 134 14.22 3.50 -4.84
N ASN A 135 14.36 4.81 -4.66
CA ASN A 135 15.59 5.39 -4.10
C ASN A 135 15.97 4.79 -2.74
N LEU A 136 14.97 4.54 -1.87
CA LEU A 136 15.21 3.98 -0.53
C LEU A 136 15.46 2.47 -0.53
N GLN A 137 15.07 1.74 -1.59
CA GLN A 137 15.38 0.32 -1.75
C GLN A 137 16.83 0.08 -2.15
N GLU A 138 17.49 1.06 -2.79
CA GLU A 138 18.91 1.01 -3.15
C GLU A 138 19.82 1.23 -1.94
N CYS A 139 19.26 1.68 -0.81
CA CYS A 139 20.02 1.90 0.43
C CYS A 139 20.31 0.58 1.16
N SER A 140 21.42 0.53 1.91
CA SER A 140 21.76 -0.60 2.77
C SER A 140 20.67 -0.90 3.82
N GLU A 141 20.61 -2.14 4.32
CA GLU A 141 19.56 -2.60 5.28
C GLU A 141 19.44 -1.74 6.54
N ASP A 142 20.50 -1.04 6.93
CA ASP A 142 20.50 -0.13 8.08
C ASP A 142 19.77 1.21 7.81
N GLN A 143 19.44 1.50 6.55
CA GLN A 143 18.82 2.76 6.13
C GLN A 143 17.36 2.59 5.78
N LYS A 144 16.58 2.16 6.76
CA LYS A 144 15.13 1.94 6.61
C LYS A 144 14.39 3.23 6.22
N PRO A 145 13.32 3.14 5.41
CA PRO A 145 12.53 4.31 5.00
C PRO A 145 12.07 5.19 6.17
N LEU A 146 11.79 4.59 7.33
CA LEU A 146 11.40 5.31 8.53
C LEU A 146 12.53 6.18 9.10
N ARG A 147 13.76 5.66 9.11
CA ARG A 147 14.95 6.40 9.54
C ARG A 147 15.23 7.57 8.61
N PHE A 148 15.12 7.36 7.30
CA PHE A 148 15.20 8.44 6.31
C PHE A 148 14.19 9.54 6.61
N LEU A 149 12.91 9.20 6.79
CA LEU A 149 11.85 10.17 7.07
C LEU A 149 12.16 10.99 8.34
N ARG A 150 12.64 10.33 9.39
CA ARG A 150 13.10 11.00 10.62
C ARG A 150 14.21 12.03 10.33
N TYR A 151 15.23 11.62 9.59
CA TYR A 151 16.34 12.54 9.26
C TYR A 151 15.88 13.69 8.37
N PHE A 152 15.04 13.41 7.37
CA PHE A 152 14.46 14.43 6.51
C PHE A 152 13.71 15.48 7.32
N LEU A 153 12.82 15.06 8.19
CA LEU A 153 12.01 15.97 9.01
C LEU A 153 12.86 16.76 10.01
N SER A 154 13.80 16.11 10.68
CA SER A 154 14.70 16.79 11.62
C SER A 154 15.63 17.79 10.94
N ALA A 155 16.06 17.50 9.71
CA ALA A 155 16.94 18.40 8.97
C ALA A 155 16.23 19.63 8.38
N ARG A 156 14.92 19.53 8.12
CA ARG A 156 14.20 20.55 7.36
C ARG A 156 13.16 21.31 8.18
N TYR A 157 12.54 20.67 9.15
CA TYR A 157 11.30 21.16 9.76
C TYR A 157 11.26 21.10 11.26
N TYR A 158 11.89 20.09 11.88
CA TYR A 158 11.78 19.85 13.32
C TYR A 158 13.04 20.31 14.05
N ASN A 159 12.86 21.20 15.02
CA ASN A 159 13.96 21.67 15.84
C ASN A 159 14.06 20.82 17.13
N GLY A 160 14.90 19.78 17.10
CA GLY A 160 15.10 18.88 18.24
C GLY A 160 15.34 17.44 17.83
N ILE A 161 15.11 16.51 18.75
CA ILE A 161 15.25 15.07 18.53
C ILE A 161 13.86 14.47 18.27
N LEU A 162 13.57 14.14 17.01
CA LEU A 162 12.34 13.45 16.61
C LEU A 162 12.55 11.94 16.74
N ARG A 163 11.70 11.27 17.53
CA ARG A 163 11.70 9.79 17.61
C ARG A 163 10.84 9.20 16.49
N GLU A 164 11.15 7.99 16.04
CA GLU A 164 10.42 7.32 14.97
C GLU A 164 8.92 7.17 15.28
N ASP A 165 8.58 6.85 16.53
CA ASP A 165 7.20 6.69 16.99
C ASP A 165 6.42 8.02 17.08
N ASP A 166 7.12 9.15 17.09
CA ASP A 166 6.50 10.47 17.19
C ASP A 166 6.39 11.19 15.84
N ILE A 167 6.97 10.64 14.77
CA ILE A 167 6.97 11.23 13.43
C ILE A 167 5.55 11.58 12.99
N TYR A 168 4.65 10.61 13.02
CA TYR A 168 3.28 10.82 12.54
C TYR A 168 2.51 11.81 13.41
N LYS A 169 2.63 11.69 14.74
CA LYS A 169 2.00 12.63 15.68
C LYS A 169 2.44 14.06 15.43
N TRP A 170 3.73 14.24 15.16
CA TRP A 170 4.23 15.59 14.89
C TRP A 170 3.73 16.11 13.54
N ILE A 171 3.78 15.33 12.46
CA ILE A 171 3.32 15.76 11.13
C ILE A 171 1.86 16.23 11.17
N ILE A 172 0.98 15.54 11.91
CA ILE A 172 -0.44 15.90 12.01
C ILE A 172 -0.71 17.01 13.03
N SER A 173 0.26 17.38 13.84
CA SER A 173 0.15 18.51 14.78
C SER A 173 0.02 19.85 14.05
N SER A 174 -0.46 20.86 14.76
CA SER A 174 -0.54 22.23 14.21
C SER A 174 0.82 22.74 13.74
N GLU A 175 1.89 22.44 14.48
CA GLU A 175 3.27 22.79 14.13
C GLU A 175 3.73 22.08 12.85
N GLY A 176 3.55 20.75 12.77
CA GLY A 176 3.94 19.95 11.61
C GLY A 176 3.19 20.35 10.34
N LYS A 177 1.89 20.60 10.43
CA LYS A 177 1.06 21.09 9.33
C LYS A 177 1.52 22.46 8.84
N GLN A 178 1.84 23.37 9.77
CA GLN A 178 2.34 24.70 9.44
C GLN A 178 3.73 24.63 8.80
N ALA A 179 4.63 23.79 9.32
CA ALA A 179 5.99 23.68 8.81
C ALA A 179 6.04 23.02 7.44
N THR A 180 5.34 21.91 7.25
CA THR A 180 5.40 21.12 6.02
C THR A 180 4.45 21.60 4.92
N GLN A 181 3.40 22.32 5.29
CA GLN A 181 2.33 22.80 4.39
C GLN A 181 1.68 21.69 3.53
N TYR A 182 1.78 20.42 3.94
CA TYR A 182 1.32 19.28 3.13
C TYR A 182 -0.19 19.31 2.84
N GLU A 183 -0.99 19.94 3.71
CA GLU A 183 -2.43 20.06 3.48
C GLU A 183 -2.77 20.97 2.30
N LYS A 184 -1.95 22.02 2.07
CA LYS A 184 -2.16 22.99 0.97
C LYS A 184 -1.37 22.63 -0.28
N HIS A 185 -0.18 22.06 -0.09
CA HIS A 185 0.80 21.77 -1.15
C HIS A 185 1.33 20.32 -1.06
N PRO A 186 0.44 19.30 -1.10
CA PRO A 186 0.85 17.90 -0.91
C PRO A 186 1.85 17.42 -1.97
N VAL A 187 1.69 17.85 -3.22
CA VAL A 187 2.60 17.51 -4.32
C VAL A 187 3.99 18.08 -4.11
N ASP A 188 4.10 19.30 -3.58
CA ASP A 188 5.40 19.94 -3.40
C ASP A 188 6.13 19.32 -2.20
N PHE A 189 5.43 19.01 -1.11
CA PHE A 189 6.01 18.25 -0.01
C PHE A 189 6.48 16.86 -0.45
N ALA A 190 5.71 16.14 -1.29
CA ALA A 190 6.14 14.87 -1.86
C ALA A 190 7.41 15.00 -2.72
N LYS A 191 7.54 16.07 -3.52
CA LYS A 191 8.75 16.34 -4.31
C LYS A 191 9.97 16.62 -3.43
N GLU A 192 9.79 17.28 -2.29
CA GLU A 192 10.89 17.52 -1.34
C GLU A 192 11.38 16.21 -0.73
N ILE A 193 10.46 15.33 -0.31
CA ILE A 193 10.80 13.97 0.16
C ILE A 193 11.57 13.22 -0.93
N ARG A 194 11.10 13.25 -2.18
CA ARG A 194 11.79 12.62 -3.32
C ARG A 194 13.18 13.18 -3.55
N CYS A 195 13.33 14.48 -3.54
CA CYS A 195 14.62 15.14 -3.73
C CYS A 195 15.63 14.72 -2.68
N MET A 196 15.20 14.59 -1.44
CA MET A 196 16.06 14.16 -0.33
C MET A 196 16.32 12.64 -0.35
N SER A 197 15.33 11.82 -0.74
CA SER A 197 15.55 10.37 -0.86
C SER A 197 16.62 10.03 -1.89
N LYS A 198 16.65 10.77 -3.02
CA LYS A 198 17.69 10.63 -4.05
C LYS A 198 19.11 11.01 -3.57
N ARG A 199 19.22 11.85 -2.55
CA ARG A 199 20.53 12.25 -1.97
C ARG A 199 20.95 11.35 -0.83
N TYR A 200 20.00 10.63 -0.28
CA TYR A 200 20.19 9.72 0.85
C TYR A 200 20.66 8.34 0.38
N SER A 201 20.23 7.90 -0.81
CA SER A 201 20.73 6.71 -1.50
C SER A 201 22.13 6.97 -2.09
#